data_d3db85b9b1a23d55c484ae26fdc698a3
#
_entry.id   d3db85b9b1a23d55c484ae26fdc698a3
#
_cell.length_a   1.000
_cell.length_b   1.000
_cell.length_c   1.000
_cell.angle_alpha   90.00
_cell.angle_beta   90.00
_cell.angle_gamma   90.00
#
_symmetry.space_group_name_H-M   'P 1'
#
loop_
_entity.id
_entity.type
_entity.pdbx_description
1 polymer ?
#
loop_
_entity_poly.entity_id
_entity_poly.type
_entity_poly.pdbx_seq_one_letter_code
_entity_poly.pdbx_strand_id
1 'polypeptide(L)'
;MTVSVPFLGVIEGFFGRSWSWSERAAYAPFLRTYGYAFYIYAPKDEPFLRKRWSEPFPEERLKALSSLFGDMKVAGIQRGVGLSPYEAYRNYDAAARTKLREKVDALNSLSLDILCVLFDDMRGDVPALAETQIRILADIRAISTAPRIIFCPTYYSYDPIIEKCFGPMPSNYLEDLGRGLDPSIDLFWTGERVMSSEYPERHLKEVADRMQRKPFLWDNYPVNDSKRSSPFLFLKAFENRGAHLTSLTSGHAANPMKQPWLSQIPLASLVLNYAETGGYDRDTTTRVCANQVCGGEIGSLLMQDLPLFHDVGLAALTEDQKGYLRARYELHKDDPFCREVLLWLDHGYEFDPACLTD
;
A
#
# COMPACT_ATOMS: atom_id res chain seq x y z
N MET A 1 -11.47 -27.49 7.14
CA MET A 1 -12.15 -26.42 6.39
C MET A 1 -11.05 -25.52 5.84
N THR A 2 -10.93 -25.35 4.55
CA THR A 2 -9.99 -24.37 3.96
C THR A 2 -10.51 -22.99 4.31
N VAL A 3 -9.74 -22.23 5.11
CA VAL A 3 -10.05 -20.85 5.42
C VAL A 3 -9.98 -20.05 4.13
N SER A 4 -11.07 -19.38 3.77
CA SER A 4 -11.12 -18.50 2.61
C SER A 4 -10.41 -17.20 2.98
N VAL A 5 -9.17 -17.06 2.51
CA VAL A 5 -8.44 -15.78 2.59
C VAL A 5 -8.90 -14.93 1.40
N PRO A 6 -9.12 -13.61 1.56
CA PRO A 6 -9.47 -12.75 0.44
C PRO A 6 -8.34 -12.69 -0.59
N PHE A 7 -8.59 -12.07 -1.74
CA PHE A 7 -7.54 -11.72 -2.70
C PHE A 7 -6.62 -10.69 -2.05
N LEU A 8 -5.49 -11.17 -1.49
CA LEU A 8 -4.61 -10.45 -0.59
C LEU A 8 -3.28 -10.14 -1.25
N GLY A 9 -2.78 -8.93 -1.09
CA GLY A 9 -1.48 -8.52 -1.64
C GLY A 9 -0.85 -7.35 -0.91
N VAL A 10 0.26 -6.90 -1.48
CA VAL A 10 1.01 -5.73 -1.01
C VAL A 10 0.99 -4.65 -2.09
N ILE A 11 0.76 -3.40 -1.66
CA ILE A 11 0.92 -2.22 -2.50
C ILE A 11 2.01 -1.33 -1.91
N GLU A 12 3.11 -1.13 -2.64
CA GLU A 12 4.18 -0.18 -2.28
C GLU A 12 3.70 1.24 -2.61
N GLY A 13 2.80 1.78 -1.76
CA GLY A 13 2.06 3.01 -2.02
C GLY A 13 2.41 4.17 -1.08
N PHE A 14 3.59 4.15 -0.46
CA PHE A 14 4.02 5.14 0.53
C PHE A 14 4.88 6.25 -0.07
N PHE A 15 5.02 7.35 0.67
CA PHE A 15 5.91 8.47 0.41
C PHE A 15 7.30 8.25 1.03
N GLY A 16 8.31 8.99 0.52
CA GLY A 16 9.65 9.02 1.05
C GLY A 16 10.55 7.93 0.47
N ARG A 17 11.49 7.42 1.27
CA ARG A 17 12.52 6.51 0.78
C ARG A 17 11.95 5.24 0.17
N SER A 18 12.08 5.12 -1.14
CA SER A 18 11.71 3.91 -1.89
C SER A 18 12.61 2.72 -1.59
N TRP A 19 12.05 1.54 -1.69
CA TRP A 19 12.82 0.29 -1.67
C TRP A 19 13.75 0.18 -2.88
N SER A 20 14.88 -0.45 -2.71
CA SER A 20 15.77 -0.82 -3.83
C SER A 20 15.18 -1.97 -4.65
N TRP A 21 15.68 -2.15 -5.87
CA TRP A 21 15.25 -3.27 -6.72
C TRP A 21 15.54 -4.65 -6.10
N SER A 22 16.67 -4.77 -5.38
CA SER A 22 17.03 -6.00 -4.68
C SER A 22 16.12 -6.29 -3.48
N GLU A 23 15.72 -5.26 -2.75
CA GLU A 23 14.74 -5.40 -1.66
C GLU A 23 13.38 -5.83 -2.17
N ARG A 24 12.91 -5.24 -3.29
CA ARG A 24 11.65 -5.67 -3.94
C ARG A 24 11.71 -7.11 -4.43
N ALA A 25 12.81 -7.53 -5.05
CA ALA A 25 12.99 -8.90 -5.51
C ALA A 25 12.91 -9.91 -4.35
N ALA A 26 13.45 -9.56 -3.18
CA ALA A 26 13.38 -10.38 -1.97
C ALA A 26 11.95 -10.62 -1.45
N TYR A 27 10.99 -9.77 -1.85
CA TYR A 27 9.58 -9.96 -1.47
C TYR A 27 8.90 -11.13 -2.19
N ALA A 28 9.33 -11.52 -3.37
CA ALA A 28 8.67 -12.59 -4.14
C ALA A 28 8.58 -13.92 -3.36
N PRO A 29 9.67 -14.47 -2.78
CA PRO A 29 9.60 -15.68 -1.98
C PRO A 29 8.81 -15.48 -0.66
N PHE A 30 8.92 -14.32 -0.02
CA PHE A 30 8.15 -13.98 1.17
C PHE A 30 6.65 -14.02 0.89
N LEU A 31 6.18 -13.31 -0.14
CA LEU A 31 4.77 -13.26 -0.52
C LEU A 31 4.21 -14.65 -0.82
N ARG A 32 4.96 -15.47 -1.56
CA ARG A 32 4.58 -16.87 -1.82
C ARG A 32 4.45 -17.68 -0.53
N THR A 33 5.41 -17.56 0.37
CA THR A 33 5.44 -18.33 1.64
C THR A 33 4.24 -18.03 2.50
N TYR A 34 3.82 -16.76 2.54
CA TYR A 34 2.70 -16.30 3.35
C TYR A 34 1.37 -16.23 2.58
N GLY A 35 1.28 -16.79 1.38
CA GLY A 35 0.03 -16.94 0.64
C GLY A 35 -0.56 -15.65 0.06
N TYR A 36 0.28 -14.64 -0.15
CA TYR A 36 -0.11 -13.41 -0.86
C TYR A 36 -0.29 -13.69 -2.36
N ALA A 37 -1.30 -13.07 -2.96
CA ALA A 37 -1.65 -13.28 -4.36
C ALA A 37 -0.98 -12.27 -5.31
N PHE A 38 -0.70 -11.03 -4.85
CA PHE A 38 -0.21 -9.97 -5.72
C PHE A 38 0.76 -9.00 -5.02
N TYR A 39 1.54 -8.31 -5.85
CA TYR A 39 2.37 -7.17 -5.49
C TYR A 39 2.13 -6.02 -6.48
N ILE A 40 1.89 -4.81 -5.98
CA ILE A 40 1.67 -3.60 -6.77
C ILE A 40 2.83 -2.62 -6.53
N TYR A 41 3.56 -2.30 -7.59
CA TYR A 41 4.57 -1.25 -7.62
C TYR A 41 3.90 0.11 -7.81
N ALA A 42 3.85 0.93 -6.78
CA ALA A 42 3.19 2.23 -6.80
C ALA A 42 3.89 3.30 -5.92
N PRO A 43 5.25 3.37 -5.87
CA PRO A 43 5.93 4.34 -5.02
C PRO A 43 5.53 5.76 -5.36
N LYS A 44 5.22 6.57 -4.34
CA LYS A 44 4.79 7.97 -4.53
C LYS A 44 5.90 8.88 -5.07
N ASP A 45 7.16 8.48 -4.94
CA ASP A 45 8.34 9.18 -5.46
C ASP A 45 8.75 8.72 -6.86
N GLU A 46 8.02 7.73 -7.49
CA GLU A 46 8.26 7.37 -8.88
C GLU A 46 7.68 8.44 -9.83
N PRO A 47 8.51 9.33 -10.38
CA PRO A 47 8.02 10.51 -11.08
C PRO A 47 7.24 10.15 -12.35
N PHE A 48 7.65 9.09 -13.07
CA PHE A 48 7.03 8.68 -14.33
C PHE A 48 5.69 7.96 -14.17
N LEU A 49 5.35 7.54 -12.95
CA LEU A 49 4.02 7.04 -12.62
C LEU A 49 3.14 8.11 -11.97
N ARG A 50 3.72 9.25 -11.52
CA ARG A 50 2.98 10.29 -10.79
C ARG A 50 3.15 11.68 -11.45
N LYS A 51 4.02 12.54 -10.95
CA LYS A 51 4.11 13.96 -11.36
C LYS A 51 4.51 14.16 -12.82
N ARG A 52 5.28 13.24 -13.38
CA ARG A 52 5.76 13.22 -14.77
C ARG A 52 5.12 12.09 -15.57
N TRP A 53 3.89 11.71 -15.22
CA TRP A 53 3.19 10.58 -15.83
C TRP A 53 3.05 10.69 -17.35
N SER A 54 2.94 11.91 -17.89
CA SER A 54 2.81 12.18 -19.34
C SER A 54 4.12 12.02 -20.13
N GLU A 55 5.26 11.84 -19.45
CA GLU A 55 6.55 11.61 -20.09
C GLU A 55 6.78 10.12 -20.34
N PRO A 56 7.56 9.75 -21.38
CA PRO A 56 7.93 8.36 -21.61
C PRO A 56 8.61 7.73 -20.41
N PHE A 57 8.37 6.46 -20.18
CA PHE A 57 9.05 5.70 -19.12
C PHE A 57 10.50 5.43 -19.58
N PRO A 58 11.53 5.74 -18.76
CA PRO A 58 12.90 5.43 -19.12
C PRO A 58 13.12 3.93 -19.34
N GLU A 59 13.89 3.60 -20.39
CA GLU A 59 14.12 2.18 -20.76
C GLU A 59 14.73 1.36 -19.62
N GLU A 60 15.68 1.94 -18.88
CA GLU A 60 16.28 1.29 -17.70
C GLU A 60 15.29 0.96 -16.60
N ARG A 61 14.27 1.85 -16.39
CA ARG A 61 13.19 1.63 -15.43
C ARG A 61 12.26 0.51 -15.90
N LEU A 62 11.92 0.49 -17.20
CA LEU A 62 11.13 -0.61 -17.77
C LEU A 62 11.87 -1.95 -17.65
N LYS A 63 13.17 -1.98 -17.90
CA LYS A 63 14.00 -3.17 -17.71
C LYS A 63 14.01 -3.65 -16.25
N ALA A 64 14.18 -2.73 -15.31
CA ALA A 64 14.17 -3.06 -13.88
C ALA A 64 12.80 -3.60 -13.42
N LEU A 65 11.69 -2.99 -13.86
CA LEU A 65 10.33 -3.49 -13.60
C LEU A 65 10.10 -4.85 -14.25
N SER A 66 10.55 -5.05 -15.48
CA SER A 66 10.43 -6.33 -16.18
C SER A 66 11.18 -7.45 -15.45
N SER A 67 12.38 -7.16 -14.93
CA SER A 67 13.14 -8.11 -14.11
C SER A 67 12.39 -8.47 -12.82
N LEU A 68 11.95 -7.47 -12.05
CA LEU A 68 11.17 -7.66 -10.83
C LEU A 68 9.90 -8.51 -11.09
N PHE A 69 9.19 -8.21 -12.17
CA PHE A 69 7.97 -8.93 -12.53
C PHE A 69 8.25 -10.35 -13.03
N GLY A 70 9.45 -10.60 -13.56
CA GLY A 70 9.94 -11.94 -13.81
C GLY A 70 10.05 -12.78 -12.53
N ASP A 71 10.67 -12.22 -11.50
CA ASP A 71 10.81 -12.87 -10.18
C ASP A 71 9.44 -13.11 -9.53
N MET A 72 8.53 -12.13 -9.57
CA MET A 72 7.16 -12.25 -9.06
C MET A 72 6.39 -13.37 -9.79
N LYS A 73 6.52 -13.44 -11.13
CA LYS A 73 5.89 -14.49 -11.95
C LYS A 73 6.39 -15.88 -11.58
N VAL A 74 7.69 -16.05 -11.39
CA VAL A 74 8.29 -17.33 -10.97
C VAL A 74 7.75 -17.74 -9.59
N ALA A 75 7.54 -16.78 -8.70
CA ALA A 75 6.93 -17.02 -7.38
C ALA A 75 5.42 -17.28 -7.44
N GLY A 76 4.76 -17.10 -8.60
CA GLY A 76 3.31 -17.22 -8.72
C GLY A 76 2.53 -16.01 -8.21
N ILE A 77 3.19 -14.85 -8.07
CA ILE A 77 2.63 -13.60 -7.58
C ILE A 77 2.17 -12.75 -8.77
N GLN A 78 0.91 -12.28 -8.74
CA GLN A 78 0.39 -11.36 -9.73
C GLN A 78 1.07 -9.99 -9.63
N ARG A 79 1.34 -9.38 -10.78
CA ARG A 79 2.15 -8.17 -10.93
C ARG A 79 1.27 -6.98 -11.23
N GLY A 80 1.39 -5.95 -10.39
CA GLY A 80 0.63 -4.73 -10.54
C GLY A 80 1.52 -3.49 -10.65
N VAL A 81 1.00 -2.46 -11.30
CA VAL A 81 1.55 -1.10 -11.32
C VAL A 81 0.47 -0.11 -10.93
N GLY A 82 0.82 0.88 -10.10
CA GLY A 82 -0.03 2.02 -9.79
C GLY A 82 0.35 3.22 -10.64
N LEU A 83 -0.47 3.55 -11.63
CA LEU A 83 -0.38 4.79 -12.39
C LEU A 83 -1.20 5.87 -11.68
N SER A 84 -0.53 6.92 -11.23
CA SER A 84 -1.13 8.09 -10.56
C SER A 84 -1.02 9.31 -11.49
N PRO A 85 -1.93 9.49 -12.47
CA PRO A 85 -1.81 10.56 -13.45
C PRO A 85 -2.14 11.91 -12.81
N TYR A 86 -1.14 12.49 -12.15
CA TYR A 86 -1.27 13.63 -11.25
C TYR A 86 -2.03 14.79 -11.91
N GLU A 87 -3.17 15.15 -11.29
CA GLU A 87 -4.07 16.22 -11.71
C GLU A 87 -4.56 16.15 -13.20
N ALA A 88 -4.44 14.99 -13.87
CA ALA A 88 -4.88 14.83 -15.26
C ALA A 88 -6.37 15.20 -15.45
N TYR A 89 -7.19 15.02 -14.42
CA TYR A 89 -8.62 15.37 -14.46
C TYR A 89 -8.91 16.88 -14.53
N ARG A 90 -7.92 17.77 -14.23
CA ARG A 90 -8.09 19.22 -14.32
C ARG A 90 -8.19 19.70 -15.77
N ASN A 91 -7.48 19.03 -16.67
CA ASN A 91 -7.49 19.35 -18.10
C ASN A 91 -7.33 18.06 -18.91
N TYR A 92 -8.42 17.28 -19.00
CA TYR A 92 -8.42 16.02 -19.73
C TYR A 92 -8.85 16.23 -21.19
N ASP A 93 -8.01 16.90 -21.96
CA ASP A 93 -8.19 17.19 -23.39
C ASP A 93 -7.62 16.08 -24.30
N ALA A 94 -7.63 16.28 -25.62
CA ALA A 94 -7.14 15.32 -26.59
C ALA A 94 -5.63 15.05 -26.45
N ALA A 95 -4.84 16.06 -26.04
CA ALA A 95 -3.40 15.90 -25.82
C ALA A 95 -3.14 15.04 -24.58
N ALA A 96 -3.83 15.31 -23.46
CA ALA A 96 -3.75 14.48 -22.26
C ALA A 96 -4.18 13.04 -22.52
N ARG A 97 -5.24 12.81 -23.29
CA ARG A 97 -5.69 11.46 -23.71
C ARG A 97 -4.61 10.73 -24.52
N THR A 98 -3.94 11.41 -25.44
CA THR A 98 -2.84 10.84 -26.22
C THR A 98 -1.68 10.41 -25.31
N LYS A 99 -1.27 11.28 -24.38
CA LYS A 99 -0.22 10.96 -23.41
C LYS A 99 -0.59 9.81 -22.48
N LEU A 100 -1.84 9.73 -22.05
CA LEU A 100 -2.35 8.63 -21.24
C LEU A 100 -2.29 7.30 -22.03
N ARG A 101 -2.69 7.31 -23.30
CA ARG A 101 -2.59 6.15 -24.19
C ARG A 101 -1.14 5.68 -24.31
N GLU A 102 -0.21 6.58 -24.65
CA GLU A 102 1.21 6.26 -24.76
C GLU A 102 1.76 5.62 -23.47
N LYS A 103 1.35 6.14 -22.30
CA LYS A 103 1.75 5.61 -21.01
C LYS A 103 1.18 4.21 -20.76
N VAL A 104 -0.10 4.00 -20.99
CA VAL A 104 -0.74 2.69 -20.80
C VAL A 104 -0.18 1.66 -21.77
N ASP A 105 0.10 2.04 -23.03
CA ASP A 105 0.75 1.15 -24.01
C ASP A 105 2.14 0.72 -23.54
N ALA A 106 2.92 1.64 -22.96
CA ALA A 106 4.22 1.29 -22.37
C ALA A 106 4.06 0.31 -21.17
N LEU A 107 3.05 0.52 -20.32
CA LEU A 107 2.77 -0.40 -19.20
C LEU A 107 2.24 -1.76 -19.68
N ASN A 108 1.47 -1.82 -20.77
CA ASN A 108 1.01 -3.07 -21.38
C ASN A 108 2.18 -4.00 -21.78
N SER A 109 3.32 -3.41 -22.17
CA SER A 109 4.52 -4.19 -22.52
C SER A 109 5.09 -5.02 -21.35
N LEU A 110 4.74 -4.67 -20.11
CA LEU A 110 5.13 -5.39 -18.89
C LEU A 110 4.24 -6.61 -18.60
N SER A 111 3.19 -6.85 -19.40
CA SER A 111 2.23 -7.96 -19.20
C SER A 111 1.67 -7.98 -17.77
N LEU A 112 1.11 -6.86 -17.33
CA LEU A 112 0.55 -6.70 -15.99
C LEU A 112 -0.67 -7.58 -15.77
N ASP A 113 -0.81 -8.09 -14.55
CA ASP A 113 -2.04 -8.74 -14.07
C ASP A 113 -3.02 -7.72 -13.47
N ILE A 114 -2.48 -6.61 -12.93
CA ILE A 114 -3.24 -5.55 -12.27
C ILE A 114 -2.72 -4.18 -12.71
N LEU A 115 -3.61 -3.31 -13.17
CA LEU A 115 -3.33 -1.89 -13.35
C LEU A 115 -4.15 -1.09 -12.33
N CYS A 116 -3.48 -0.37 -11.43
CA CYS A 116 -4.14 0.56 -10.54
C CYS A 116 -4.09 1.97 -11.14
N VAL A 117 -5.21 2.70 -11.03
CA VAL A 117 -5.30 4.12 -11.40
C VAL A 117 -5.56 4.90 -10.13
N LEU A 118 -4.60 5.75 -9.76
CA LEU A 118 -4.54 6.34 -8.42
C LEU A 118 -4.74 7.85 -8.49
N PHE A 119 -5.86 8.34 -7.95
CA PHE A 119 -6.16 9.78 -7.79
C PHE A 119 -6.19 10.24 -6.33
N ASP A 120 -5.63 9.43 -5.45
CA ASP A 120 -5.39 9.78 -4.06
C ASP A 120 -4.36 10.91 -3.94
N ASP A 121 -4.46 11.66 -2.85
CA ASP A 121 -3.55 12.75 -2.50
C ASP A 121 -3.47 13.87 -3.57
N MET A 122 -4.63 14.22 -4.13
CA MET A 122 -4.80 15.27 -5.14
C MET A 122 -6.02 16.13 -4.81
N ARG A 123 -5.97 17.40 -5.24
CA ARG A 123 -7.11 18.32 -5.05
C ARG A 123 -8.38 17.78 -5.72
N GLY A 124 -9.47 17.73 -4.94
CA GLY A 124 -10.76 17.22 -5.39
C GLY A 124 -11.84 18.29 -5.58
N ASP A 125 -11.57 19.54 -5.19
CA ASP A 125 -12.47 20.68 -5.29
C ASP A 125 -12.52 21.26 -6.73
N VAL A 126 -12.79 20.39 -7.69
CA VAL A 126 -12.87 20.74 -9.12
C VAL A 126 -14.24 20.34 -9.68
N PRO A 127 -14.76 21.11 -10.64
CA PRO A 127 -16.04 20.78 -11.29
C PRO A 127 -16.02 19.41 -11.98
N ALA A 128 -17.12 18.68 -11.94
CA ALA A 128 -17.30 17.40 -12.63
C ALA A 128 -16.19 16.37 -12.37
N LEU A 129 -15.65 16.32 -11.13
CA LEU A 129 -14.55 15.44 -10.76
C LEU A 129 -14.87 13.98 -11.08
N ALA A 130 -16.00 13.46 -10.56
CA ALA A 130 -16.40 12.07 -10.80
C ALA A 130 -16.55 11.77 -12.30
N GLU A 131 -17.24 12.62 -13.05
CA GLU A 131 -17.44 12.46 -14.49
C GLU A 131 -16.11 12.39 -15.25
N THR A 132 -15.16 13.27 -14.91
CA THR A 132 -13.86 13.29 -15.59
C THR A 132 -13.02 12.07 -15.22
N GLN A 133 -13.04 11.62 -13.96
CA GLN A 133 -12.37 10.40 -13.54
C GLN A 133 -12.97 9.17 -14.24
N ILE A 134 -14.30 9.09 -14.35
CA ILE A 134 -14.98 8.02 -15.12
C ILE A 134 -14.51 7.97 -16.56
N ARG A 135 -14.42 9.14 -17.27
CA ARG A 135 -13.92 9.19 -18.65
C ARG A 135 -12.47 8.68 -18.74
N ILE A 136 -11.60 9.10 -17.81
CA ILE A 136 -10.21 8.64 -17.78
C ILE A 136 -10.15 7.12 -17.60
N LEU A 137 -10.96 6.57 -16.68
CA LEU A 137 -11.01 5.12 -16.45
C LEU A 137 -11.57 4.36 -17.65
N ALA A 138 -12.57 4.90 -18.35
CA ALA A 138 -13.12 4.32 -19.57
C ALA A 138 -12.06 4.28 -20.70
N ASP A 139 -11.30 5.37 -20.89
CA ASP A 139 -10.21 5.41 -21.86
C ASP A 139 -9.10 4.40 -21.53
N ILE A 140 -8.71 4.29 -20.25
CA ILE A 140 -7.73 3.29 -19.77
C ILE A 140 -8.25 1.86 -19.98
N ARG A 141 -9.52 1.59 -19.61
CA ARG A 141 -10.13 0.26 -19.75
C ARG A 141 -10.15 -0.22 -21.19
N ALA A 142 -10.36 0.72 -22.13
CA ALA A 142 -10.42 0.42 -23.57
C ALA A 142 -9.07 -0.01 -24.17
N ILE A 143 -7.95 0.36 -23.55
CA ILE A 143 -6.60 0.13 -24.10
C ILE A 143 -5.71 -0.75 -23.21
N SER A 144 -6.02 -0.89 -21.92
CA SER A 144 -5.26 -1.72 -21.00
C SER A 144 -5.44 -3.20 -21.31
N THR A 145 -4.33 -3.95 -21.33
CA THR A 145 -4.33 -5.42 -21.44
C THR A 145 -4.38 -6.10 -20.07
N ALA A 146 -4.25 -5.35 -18.97
CA ALA A 146 -4.36 -5.91 -17.63
C ALA A 146 -5.78 -6.42 -17.37
N PRO A 147 -5.96 -7.70 -16.97
CA PRO A 147 -7.27 -8.28 -16.73
C PRO A 147 -8.01 -7.61 -15.57
N ARG A 148 -7.29 -7.05 -14.59
CA ARG A 148 -7.87 -6.36 -13.44
C ARG A 148 -7.46 -4.90 -13.41
N ILE A 149 -8.44 -4.01 -13.25
CA ILE A 149 -8.21 -2.59 -12.99
C ILE A 149 -8.75 -2.27 -11.61
N ILE A 150 -7.94 -1.56 -10.79
CA ILE A 150 -8.35 -1.07 -9.48
C ILE A 150 -8.18 0.44 -9.47
N PHE A 151 -9.20 1.15 -9.06
CA PHE A 151 -9.22 2.60 -9.02
C PHE A 151 -9.15 3.12 -7.59
N CYS A 152 -8.23 4.02 -7.26
CA CYS A 152 -8.26 4.79 -6.03
C CYS A 152 -8.86 6.16 -6.30
N PRO A 153 -10.07 6.46 -5.78
CA PRO A 153 -10.71 7.76 -5.96
C PRO A 153 -9.98 8.84 -5.13
N THR A 154 -10.21 10.11 -5.44
CA THR A 154 -9.65 11.24 -4.65
C THR A 154 -10.14 11.21 -3.21
N TYR A 155 -11.41 10.85 -3.01
CA TYR A 155 -12.00 10.67 -1.67
C TYR A 155 -12.11 9.17 -1.39
N TYR A 156 -11.05 8.62 -0.84
CA TYR A 156 -10.85 7.19 -0.60
C TYR A 156 -11.10 6.76 0.85
N SER A 157 -11.60 7.67 1.67
CA SER A 157 -11.90 7.49 3.10
C SER A 157 -12.96 8.49 3.55
N TYR A 158 -13.62 8.19 4.68
CA TYR A 158 -14.43 9.20 5.39
C TYR A 158 -13.63 10.00 6.41
N ASP A 159 -12.32 9.86 6.43
CA ASP A 159 -11.47 10.67 7.31
C ASP A 159 -11.58 12.16 6.93
N PRO A 160 -11.95 13.05 7.88
CA PRO A 160 -12.05 14.49 7.62
C PRO A 160 -10.75 15.12 7.12
N ILE A 161 -9.60 14.47 7.34
CA ILE A 161 -8.31 14.97 6.85
C ILE A 161 -8.30 15.06 5.33
N ILE A 162 -8.99 14.17 4.62
CA ILE A 162 -9.07 14.16 3.16
C ILE A 162 -9.66 15.49 2.66
N GLU A 163 -10.82 15.90 3.18
CA GLU A 163 -11.43 17.19 2.78
C GLU A 163 -10.60 18.39 3.23
N LYS A 164 -9.97 18.30 4.38
CA LYS A 164 -9.07 19.35 4.88
C LYS A 164 -7.88 19.58 3.95
N CYS A 165 -7.28 18.51 3.42
CA CYS A 165 -6.10 18.58 2.57
C CYS A 165 -6.45 18.86 1.10
N PHE A 166 -7.53 18.27 0.59
CA PHE A 166 -7.83 18.22 -0.84
C PHE A 166 -9.09 18.98 -1.25
N GLY A 167 -9.77 19.62 -0.32
CA GLY A 167 -11.03 20.37 -0.52
C GLY A 167 -12.25 19.49 -0.29
N PRO A 168 -13.47 20.11 -0.21
CA PRO A 168 -14.69 19.40 0.09
C PRO A 168 -15.03 18.35 -0.97
N MET A 169 -15.52 17.20 -0.53
CA MET A 169 -16.00 16.17 -1.44
C MET A 169 -17.24 16.66 -2.20
N PRO A 170 -17.26 16.58 -3.55
CA PRO A 170 -18.45 16.93 -4.30
C PRO A 170 -19.65 16.09 -3.89
N SER A 171 -20.85 16.70 -3.90
CA SER A 171 -22.08 15.99 -3.62
C SER A 171 -22.26 14.79 -4.54
N ASN A 172 -22.68 13.65 -3.99
CA ASN A 172 -22.90 12.37 -4.71
C ASN A 172 -21.65 11.79 -5.39
N TYR A 173 -20.44 12.23 -5.01
CA TYR A 173 -19.19 11.79 -5.67
C TYR A 173 -19.05 10.26 -5.73
N LEU A 174 -19.27 9.58 -4.61
CA LEU A 174 -19.15 8.11 -4.54
C LEU A 174 -20.26 7.40 -5.33
N GLU A 175 -21.49 7.94 -5.26
CA GLU A 175 -22.63 7.42 -6.01
C GLU A 175 -22.47 7.61 -7.51
N ASP A 176 -21.91 8.75 -7.94
CA ASP A 176 -21.62 9.03 -9.36
C ASP A 176 -20.54 8.09 -9.88
N LEU A 177 -19.47 7.86 -9.13
CA LEU A 177 -18.47 6.83 -9.44
C LEU A 177 -19.10 5.42 -9.51
N GLY A 178 -19.94 5.09 -8.52
CA GLY A 178 -20.62 3.79 -8.48
C GLY A 178 -21.44 3.50 -9.73
N ARG A 179 -22.21 4.48 -10.19
CA ARG A 179 -23.06 4.38 -11.38
C ARG A 179 -22.30 4.45 -12.70
N GLY A 180 -21.25 5.27 -12.76
CA GLY A 180 -20.59 5.61 -14.03
C GLY A 180 -19.39 4.75 -14.40
N LEU A 181 -18.76 4.08 -13.44
CA LEU A 181 -17.61 3.21 -13.71
C LEU A 181 -18.06 1.84 -14.19
N ASP A 182 -17.28 1.27 -15.13
CA ASP A 182 -17.43 -0.14 -15.51
C ASP A 182 -17.46 -1.03 -14.26
N PRO A 183 -18.45 -1.93 -14.11
CA PRO A 183 -18.61 -2.76 -12.92
C PRO A 183 -17.44 -3.72 -12.66
N SER A 184 -16.59 -3.98 -13.66
CA SER A 184 -15.38 -4.79 -13.50
C SER A 184 -14.20 -4.04 -12.83
N ILE A 185 -14.32 -2.72 -12.66
CA ILE A 185 -13.29 -1.91 -11.99
C ILE A 185 -13.51 -1.95 -10.48
N ASP A 186 -12.53 -2.46 -9.74
CA ASP A 186 -12.53 -2.41 -8.29
C ASP A 186 -12.25 -0.97 -7.78
N LEU A 187 -12.75 -0.63 -6.58
CA LEU A 187 -12.51 0.67 -5.94
C LEU A 187 -11.75 0.49 -4.62
N PHE A 188 -10.58 1.13 -4.51
CA PHE A 188 -9.84 1.20 -3.25
C PHE A 188 -10.58 2.03 -2.20
N TRP A 189 -10.47 1.56 -0.95
CA TRP A 189 -11.04 2.23 0.21
C TRP A 189 -10.20 1.97 1.46
N THR A 190 -9.86 3.00 2.23
CA THR A 190 -9.04 2.85 3.44
C THR A 190 -9.85 2.71 4.73
N GLY A 191 -11.18 2.81 4.65
CA GLY A 191 -12.06 2.71 5.81
C GLY A 191 -12.57 4.05 6.30
N GLU A 192 -12.99 4.11 7.57
CA GLU A 192 -13.46 5.35 8.22
C GLU A 192 -12.34 6.37 8.42
N ARG A 193 -11.08 5.90 8.39
CA ARG A 193 -9.86 6.71 8.52
C ARG A 193 -8.88 6.38 7.40
N VAL A 194 -7.95 7.28 7.15
CA VAL A 194 -6.80 7.01 6.27
C VAL A 194 -6.00 5.84 6.83
N MET A 195 -5.79 5.81 8.15
CA MET A 195 -5.20 4.68 8.87
C MET A 195 -6.27 4.06 9.79
N SER A 196 -7.06 3.14 9.26
CA SER A 196 -8.12 2.47 10.01
C SER A 196 -7.57 1.36 10.91
N SER A 197 -7.95 1.34 12.18
CA SER A 197 -7.63 0.26 13.13
C SER A 197 -8.51 -0.97 12.94
N GLU A 198 -9.70 -0.79 12.36
CA GLU A 198 -10.70 -1.83 12.08
C GLU A 198 -11.55 -1.44 10.87
N TYR A 199 -12.32 -2.40 10.37
CA TYR A 199 -13.26 -2.22 9.26
C TYR A 199 -14.65 -2.74 9.65
N PRO A 200 -15.50 -1.90 10.30
CA PRO A 200 -16.82 -2.31 10.75
C PRO A 200 -17.71 -2.75 9.58
N GLU A 201 -18.41 -3.86 9.74
CA GLU A 201 -19.31 -4.42 8.71
C GLU A 201 -20.34 -3.40 8.23
N ARG A 202 -20.95 -2.61 9.17
CA ARG A 202 -21.90 -1.56 8.84
C ARG A 202 -21.28 -0.54 7.88
N HIS A 203 -20.07 -0.09 8.17
CA HIS A 203 -19.35 0.89 7.34
C HIS A 203 -19.08 0.34 5.93
N LEU A 204 -18.56 -0.89 5.82
CA LEU A 204 -18.26 -1.49 4.53
C LEU A 204 -19.52 -1.71 3.69
N LYS A 205 -20.65 -2.06 4.30
CA LYS A 205 -21.95 -2.17 3.60
C LYS A 205 -22.43 -0.81 3.09
N GLU A 206 -22.38 0.22 3.93
CA GLU A 206 -22.75 1.59 3.53
C GLU A 206 -21.92 2.07 2.34
N VAL A 207 -20.61 1.87 2.38
CA VAL A 207 -19.70 2.23 1.27
C VAL A 207 -20.00 1.40 0.03
N ALA A 208 -20.25 0.10 0.18
CA ALA A 208 -20.60 -0.78 -0.94
C ALA A 208 -21.90 -0.34 -1.62
N ASP A 209 -22.90 0.09 -0.87
CA ASP A 209 -24.18 0.59 -1.41
C ASP A 209 -23.96 1.87 -2.22
N ARG A 210 -23.15 2.82 -1.70
CA ARG A 210 -22.82 4.07 -2.39
C ARG A 210 -22.00 3.83 -3.67
N MET A 211 -20.98 2.98 -3.59
CA MET A 211 -20.10 2.65 -4.71
C MET A 211 -20.69 1.61 -5.67
N GLN A 212 -21.83 0.99 -5.34
CA GLN A 212 -22.47 -0.12 -6.07
C GLN A 212 -21.54 -1.32 -6.31
N ARG A 213 -20.59 -1.53 -5.42
CA ARG A 213 -19.61 -2.63 -5.42
C ARG A 213 -18.92 -2.76 -4.07
N LYS A 214 -18.46 -3.96 -3.75
CA LYS A 214 -17.65 -4.18 -2.56
C LYS A 214 -16.36 -3.36 -2.64
N PRO A 215 -15.94 -2.67 -1.58
CA PRO A 215 -14.65 -1.97 -1.58
C PRO A 215 -13.49 -2.97 -1.68
N PHE A 216 -12.42 -2.56 -2.36
CA PHE A 216 -11.11 -3.20 -2.26
C PHE A 216 -10.33 -2.46 -1.16
N LEU A 217 -9.91 -3.15 -0.11
CA LEU A 217 -9.22 -2.48 0.98
C LEU A 217 -7.82 -2.05 0.55
N TRP A 218 -7.49 -0.77 0.81
CA TRP A 218 -6.14 -0.26 0.90
C TRP A 218 -5.85 -0.06 2.39
N ASP A 219 -5.12 -0.97 2.99
CA ASP A 219 -4.85 -0.95 4.43
C ASP A 219 -3.53 -0.23 4.71
N ASN A 220 -3.62 0.93 5.32
CA ASN A 220 -2.49 1.75 5.71
C ASN A 220 -1.88 1.29 7.06
N TYR A 221 -1.79 -0.03 7.26
CA TYR A 221 -0.97 -0.65 8.27
C TYR A 221 -0.08 -1.71 7.58
N PRO A 222 1.24 -1.73 7.84
CA PRO A 222 1.99 -0.97 8.84
C PRO A 222 2.67 0.32 8.31
N VAL A 223 2.19 0.98 7.27
CA VAL A 223 2.86 2.15 6.68
C VAL A 223 3.28 3.19 7.73
N ASN A 224 4.47 3.80 7.54
CA ASN A 224 5.04 4.79 8.44
C ASN A 224 5.67 5.96 7.69
N ASP A 225 4.94 6.52 6.73
CA ASP A 225 5.45 7.56 5.82
C ASP A 225 5.06 8.99 6.19
N SER A 226 4.09 9.18 7.11
CA SER A 226 3.65 10.49 7.57
C SER A 226 4.58 11.08 8.64
N LYS A 227 4.42 12.38 8.93
CA LYS A 227 5.17 13.04 9.99
C LYS A 227 4.96 12.39 11.36
N ARG A 228 3.73 11.94 11.65
CA ARG A 228 3.38 11.31 12.93
C ARG A 228 3.84 9.86 12.99
N SER A 229 3.78 9.13 11.89
CA SER A 229 4.08 7.70 11.84
C SER A 229 5.56 7.39 11.57
N SER A 230 6.30 8.26 10.87
CA SER A 230 7.70 8.01 10.50
C SER A 230 8.68 7.77 11.66
N PRO A 231 8.44 8.27 12.90
CA PRO A 231 9.29 7.92 14.02
C PRO A 231 9.15 6.48 14.51
N PHE A 232 8.15 5.73 14.07
CA PHE A 232 7.83 4.40 14.58
C PHE A 232 8.23 3.30 13.62
N LEU A 233 8.56 2.12 14.18
CA LEU A 233 8.61 0.86 13.47
C LEU A 233 7.40 0.03 13.93
N PHE A 234 6.40 -0.13 13.07
CA PHE A 234 5.14 -0.81 13.39
C PHE A 234 5.29 -2.33 13.23
N LEU A 235 5.92 -2.98 14.22
CA LEU A 235 6.25 -4.40 14.17
C LEU A 235 5.16 -5.33 14.75
N LYS A 236 4.14 -4.78 15.43
CA LYS A 236 3.06 -5.61 15.98
C LYS A 236 2.24 -6.25 14.86
N ALA A 237 1.72 -7.43 15.14
CA ALA A 237 0.85 -8.15 14.23
C ALA A 237 -0.42 -7.34 13.88
N PHE A 238 -1.03 -7.63 12.72
CA PHE A 238 -2.35 -7.10 12.37
C PHE A 238 -3.38 -7.53 13.41
N GLU A 239 -4.41 -6.71 13.59
CA GLU A 239 -5.58 -7.01 14.40
C GLU A 239 -6.85 -6.49 13.70
N ASN A 240 -8.01 -7.04 14.08
CA ASN A 240 -9.31 -6.62 13.53
C ASN A 240 -9.46 -6.80 11.99
N ARG A 241 -8.68 -7.72 11.38
CA ARG A 241 -8.77 -8.09 9.96
C ARG A 241 -9.27 -9.53 9.83
N GLY A 242 -10.37 -9.84 10.50
CA GLY A 242 -10.90 -11.20 10.59
C GLY A 242 -11.61 -11.70 9.32
N ALA A 243 -11.97 -12.99 9.34
CA ALA A 243 -12.58 -13.70 8.21
C ALA A 243 -13.87 -13.04 7.65
N HIS A 244 -14.60 -12.26 8.47
CA HIS A 244 -15.80 -11.53 8.04
C HIS A 244 -15.55 -10.58 6.86
N LEU A 245 -14.34 -9.99 6.76
CA LEU A 245 -13.98 -9.09 5.67
C LEU A 245 -13.99 -9.77 4.31
N THR A 246 -13.77 -11.08 4.24
CA THR A 246 -13.78 -11.84 2.98
C THR A 246 -15.11 -11.74 2.22
N SER A 247 -16.22 -11.67 2.96
CA SER A 247 -17.55 -11.52 2.35
C SER A 247 -17.91 -10.07 2.01
N LEU A 248 -17.23 -9.09 2.60
CA LEU A 248 -17.55 -7.65 2.53
C LEU A 248 -16.67 -6.88 1.55
N THR A 249 -15.55 -7.46 1.11
CA THR A 249 -14.56 -6.79 0.26
C THR A 249 -14.29 -7.57 -1.03
N SER A 250 -13.75 -6.91 -2.05
CA SER A 250 -13.30 -7.55 -3.30
C SER A 250 -11.82 -7.95 -3.29
N GLY A 251 -11.07 -7.47 -2.29
CA GLY A 251 -9.65 -7.76 -2.06
C GLY A 251 -9.07 -6.88 -0.95
N HIS A 252 -7.78 -7.10 -0.66
CA HIS A 252 -7.07 -6.38 0.39
C HIS A 252 -5.60 -6.17 -0.01
N ALA A 253 -5.17 -4.93 -0.14
CA ALA A 253 -3.80 -4.52 -0.36
C ALA A 253 -3.25 -3.86 0.90
N ALA A 254 -2.24 -4.45 1.53
CA ALA A 254 -1.53 -3.87 2.67
C ALA A 254 -0.43 -2.93 2.17
N ASN A 255 -0.37 -1.71 2.73
CA ASN A 255 0.67 -0.73 2.45
C ASN A 255 1.78 -0.85 3.52
N PRO A 256 2.99 -1.30 3.16
CA PRO A 256 4.07 -1.60 4.11
C PRO A 256 4.78 -0.32 4.59
N MET A 257 5.67 -0.49 5.58
CA MET A 257 6.60 0.57 6.00
C MET A 257 7.66 0.84 4.92
N LYS A 258 8.36 1.96 5.05
CA LYS A 258 9.58 2.29 4.27
C LYS A 258 10.71 1.27 4.48
N GLN A 259 10.65 0.46 5.53
CA GLN A 259 11.56 -0.62 5.90
C GLN A 259 11.07 -1.95 5.33
N PRO A 260 11.59 -2.42 4.18
CA PRO A 260 11.09 -3.62 3.52
C PRO A 260 11.22 -4.89 4.37
N TRP A 261 12.35 -5.10 5.02
CA TRP A 261 12.58 -6.30 5.82
C TRP A 261 11.72 -6.31 7.09
N LEU A 262 11.74 -5.23 7.87
CA LEU A 262 10.92 -5.13 9.09
C LEU A 262 9.43 -5.21 8.81
N SER A 263 8.96 -4.74 7.65
CA SER A 263 7.55 -4.86 7.23
C SER A 263 7.09 -6.31 7.08
N GLN A 264 8.00 -7.24 6.82
CA GLN A 264 7.63 -8.65 6.67
C GLN A 264 7.05 -9.24 7.98
N ILE A 265 7.44 -8.72 9.14
CA ILE A 265 6.94 -9.22 10.44
C ILE A 265 5.42 -9.02 10.56
N PRO A 266 4.87 -7.78 10.51
CA PRO A 266 3.42 -7.60 10.55
C PRO A 266 2.73 -8.23 9.34
N LEU A 267 3.29 -8.15 8.13
CA LEU A 267 2.68 -8.75 6.94
C LEU A 267 2.52 -10.27 7.08
N ALA A 268 3.47 -11.00 7.69
CA ALA A 268 3.33 -12.42 7.94
C ALA A 268 2.08 -12.76 8.79
N SER A 269 1.64 -11.85 9.65
CA SER A 269 0.49 -12.04 10.53
C SER A 269 -0.87 -11.82 9.88
N LEU A 270 -0.94 -11.10 8.75
CA LEU A 270 -2.23 -10.72 8.15
C LEU A 270 -3.04 -11.95 7.72
N VAL A 271 -2.39 -12.92 7.10
CA VAL A 271 -3.03 -14.19 6.71
C VAL A 271 -3.53 -14.96 7.95
N LEU A 272 -2.75 -14.93 9.03
CA LEU A 272 -3.13 -15.58 10.30
C LEU A 272 -4.34 -14.87 10.92
N ASN A 273 -4.43 -13.55 10.83
CA ASN A 273 -5.57 -12.79 11.33
C ASN A 273 -6.85 -13.12 10.55
N TYR A 274 -6.77 -13.32 9.22
CA TYR A 274 -7.90 -13.80 8.42
C TYR A 274 -8.29 -15.25 8.73
N ALA A 275 -7.33 -16.09 9.05
CA ALA A 275 -7.54 -17.52 9.33
C ALA A 275 -8.16 -17.77 10.70
N GLU A 276 -8.25 -16.77 11.56
CA GLU A 276 -8.61 -16.90 12.97
C GLU A 276 -10.10 -17.21 13.16
N THR A 277 -10.37 -18.21 13.99
CA THR A 277 -11.73 -18.65 14.34
C THR A 277 -12.07 -18.51 15.83
N GLY A 278 -11.16 -17.96 16.64
CA GLY A 278 -11.32 -17.70 18.08
C GLY A 278 -10.03 -17.93 18.86
N GLY A 279 -9.48 -16.90 19.47
CA GLY A 279 -8.27 -16.98 20.28
C GLY A 279 -7.03 -16.28 19.70
N TYR A 280 -7.21 -15.40 18.70
CA TYR A 280 -6.11 -14.58 18.18
C TYR A 280 -5.56 -13.66 19.28
N ASP A 281 -4.29 -13.87 19.60
CA ASP A 281 -3.55 -13.01 20.52
C ASP A 281 -2.47 -12.27 19.74
N ARG A 282 -2.59 -10.94 19.67
CA ARG A 282 -1.73 -10.07 18.88
C ARG A 282 -0.26 -10.17 19.28
N ASP A 283 0.01 -10.19 20.60
CA ASP A 283 1.39 -10.20 21.11
C ASP A 283 2.07 -11.53 20.87
N THR A 284 1.36 -12.64 21.07
CA THR A 284 1.85 -13.98 20.74
C THR A 284 2.10 -14.12 19.25
N THR A 285 1.16 -13.66 18.40
CA THR A 285 1.30 -13.72 16.95
C THR A 285 2.48 -12.86 16.48
N THR A 286 2.68 -11.68 17.06
CA THR A 286 3.84 -10.82 16.76
C THR A 286 5.16 -11.56 17.00
N ARG A 287 5.31 -12.20 18.17
CA ARG A 287 6.52 -12.98 18.50
C ARG A 287 6.73 -14.16 17.57
N VAL A 288 5.68 -14.88 17.25
CA VAL A 288 5.73 -16.02 16.32
C VAL A 288 6.20 -15.55 14.94
N CYS A 289 5.58 -14.51 14.39
CA CYS A 289 5.95 -13.96 13.07
C CYS A 289 7.38 -13.41 13.06
N ALA A 290 7.81 -12.68 14.09
CA ALA A 290 9.18 -12.20 14.19
C ALA A 290 10.19 -13.34 14.16
N ASN A 291 9.97 -14.41 14.95
CA ASN A 291 10.88 -15.56 14.96
C ASN A 291 10.88 -16.35 13.64
N GLN A 292 9.73 -16.45 12.97
CA GLN A 292 9.63 -17.14 11.68
C GLN A 292 10.29 -16.36 10.54
N VAL A 293 10.15 -15.04 10.54
CA VAL A 293 10.62 -14.16 9.46
C VAL A 293 12.11 -13.83 9.62
N CYS A 294 12.55 -13.50 10.85
CA CYS A 294 13.92 -13.03 11.13
C CYS A 294 14.85 -14.11 11.66
N GLY A 295 14.32 -15.32 12.00
CA GLY A 295 15.05 -16.30 12.78
C GLY A 295 14.99 -16.01 14.29
N GLY A 296 15.19 -17.06 15.10
CA GLY A 296 14.94 -16.99 16.55
C GLY A 296 15.79 -15.97 17.31
N GLU A 297 17.04 -15.74 16.90
CA GLU A 297 17.94 -14.78 17.55
C GLU A 297 17.49 -13.35 17.27
N ILE A 298 17.41 -12.94 16.02
CA ILE A 298 17.02 -11.57 15.61
C ILE A 298 15.57 -11.29 15.96
N GLY A 299 14.65 -12.25 15.76
CA GLY A 299 13.27 -12.12 16.17
C GLY A 299 13.11 -11.86 17.68
N SER A 300 13.86 -12.58 18.51
CA SER A 300 13.87 -12.37 19.97
C SER A 300 14.46 -11.02 20.36
N LEU A 301 15.53 -10.58 19.66
CA LEU A 301 16.14 -9.26 19.85
C LEU A 301 15.11 -8.15 19.58
N LEU A 302 14.45 -8.17 18.43
CA LEU A 302 13.43 -7.21 18.05
C LEU A 302 12.26 -7.18 19.02
N MET A 303 11.83 -8.35 19.53
CA MET A 303 10.69 -8.42 20.48
C MET A 303 11.04 -7.88 21.87
N GLN A 304 12.29 -7.97 22.31
CA GLN A 304 12.73 -7.32 23.56
C GLN A 304 12.67 -5.80 23.46
N ASP A 305 12.98 -5.25 22.30
CA ASP A 305 13.03 -3.80 22.07
C ASP A 305 11.74 -3.25 21.45
N LEU A 306 10.73 -4.11 21.23
CA LEU A 306 9.45 -3.76 20.58
C LEU A 306 8.78 -2.51 21.16
N PRO A 307 8.71 -2.30 22.49
CA PRO A 307 8.11 -1.09 23.05
C PRO A 307 8.83 0.21 22.60
N LEU A 308 10.15 0.17 22.44
CA LEU A 308 10.93 1.34 21.99
C LEU A 308 10.63 1.66 20.51
N PHE A 309 10.39 0.66 19.69
CA PHE A 309 10.10 0.81 18.28
C PHE A 309 8.65 1.23 18.01
N HIS A 310 7.72 0.52 18.61
CA HIS A 310 6.30 0.58 18.26
C HIS A 310 5.52 1.61 19.09
N ASP A 311 5.88 1.78 20.36
CA ASP A 311 5.08 2.57 21.30
C ASP A 311 5.79 3.91 21.67
N VAL A 312 7.12 3.93 21.76
CA VAL A 312 7.90 5.15 22.09
C VAL A 312 8.27 5.94 20.84
N GLY A 313 8.88 5.29 19.84
CA GLY A 313 9.32 5.89 18.59
C GLY A 313 10.60 6.77 18.72
N LEU A 314 11.32 6.90 17.62
CA LEU A 314 12.66 7.52 17.55
C LEU A 314 12.74 8.92 18.15
N ALA A 315 11.69 9.74 17.94
CA ALA A 315 11.67 11.13 18.41
C ALA A 315 11.58 11.26 19.93
N ALA A 316 11.09 10.23 20.64
CA ALA A 316 10.95 10.23 22.09
C ALA A 316 12.03 9.39 22.81
N LEU A 317 12.90 8.69 22.06
CA LEU A 317 14.02 7.95 22.65
C LEU A 317 15.05 8.91 23.28
N THR A 318 15.49 8.57 24.48
CA THR A 318 16.68 9.22 25.09
C THR A 318 17.96 8.80 24.39
N GLU A 319 19.04 9.59 24.53
CA GLU A 319 20.35 9.24 23.97
C GLU A 319 20.89 7.91 24.53
N ASP A 320 20.63 7.61 25.80
CA ASP A 320 20.99 6.32 26.41
C ASP A 320 20.24 5.16 25.75
N GLN A 321 18.95 5.32 25.46
CA GLN A 321 18.17 4.31 24.75
C GLN A 321 18.64 4.12 23.31
N LYS A 322 18.95 5.20 22.59
CA LYS A 322 19.54 5.12 21.25
C LYS A 322 20.91 4.42 21.29
N GLY A 323 21.76 4.77 22.25
CA GLY A 323 23.06 4.12 22.47
C GLY A 323 22.91 2.62 22.76
N TYR A 324 21.97 2.26 23.62
CA TYR A 324 21.65 0.88 23.94
C TYR A 324 21.21 0.09 22.71
N LEU A 325 20.25 0.60 21.94
CA LEU A 325 19.81 -0.03 20.70
C LEU A 325 20.95 -0.17 19.70
N ARG A 326 21.72 0.91 19.47
CA ARG A 326 22.84 0.89 18.53
C ARG A 326 23.85 -0.19 18.89
N ALA A 327 24.28 -0.27 20.13
CA ALA A 327 25.26 -1.27 20.59
C ALA A 327 24.81 -2.71 20.35
N ARG A 328 23.51 -2.97 20.48
CA ARG A 328 22.92 -4.30 20.25
C ARG A 328 22.84 -4.67 18.77
N TYR A 329 22.33 -3.75 17.94
CA TYR A 329 22.09 -4.02 16.52
C TYR A 329 23.36 -3.98 15.67
N GLU A 330 24.40 -3.24 16.10
CA GLU A 330 25.74 -3.27 15.46
C GLU A 330 26.39 -4.66 15.49
N LEU A 331 26.08 -5.48 16.49
CA LEU A 331 26.59 -6.86 16.57
C LEU A 331 26.06 -7.73 15.42
N HIS A 332 24.94 -7.34 14.80
CA HIS A 332 24.26 -8.05 13.74
C HIS A 332 24.08 -7.16 12.48
N LYS A 333 24.97 -6.20 12.25
CA LYS A 333 24.84 -5.22 11.15
C LYS A 333 24.78 -5.81 9.74
N ASP A 334 25.24 -7.04 9.56
CA ASP A 334 25.14 -7.75 8.28
C ASP A 334 23.75 -8.35 8.02
N ASP A 335 22.94 -8.47 9.06
CA ASP A 335 21.56 -8.91 8.97
C ASP A 335 20.67 -7.76 8.42
N PRO A 336 19.78 -8.01 7.45
CA PRO A 336 18.98 -6.96 6.82
C PRO A 336 18.00 -6.28 7.78
N PHE A 337 17.40 -7.00 8.73
CA PHE A 337 16.49 -6.45 9.73
C PHE A 337 17.23 -5.50 10.68
N CYS A 338 18.41 -5.90 11.14
CA CYS A 338 19.25 -5.08 12.01
C CYS A 338 19.79 -3.84 11.30
N ARG A 339 20.13 -3.93 10.01
CA ARG A 339 20.51 -2.75 9.22
C ARG A 339 19.40 -1.72 9.13
N GLU A 340 18.15 -2.15 8.99
CA GLU A 340 17.02 -1.22 8.96
C GLU A 340 16.82 -0.52 10.30
N VAL A 341 17.00 -1.21 11.42
CA VAL A 341 16.98 -0.58 12.76
C VAL A 341 18.10 0.45 12.88
N LEU A 342 19.32 0.12 12.49
CA LEU A 342 20.45 1.05 12.52
C LEU A 342 20.21 2.29 11.64
N LEU A 343 19.72 2.06 10.42
CA LEU A 343 19.39 3.15 9.51
C LEU A 343 18.24 4.03 10.05
N TRP A 344 17.25 3.43 10.72
CA TRP A 344 16.19 4.18 11.42
C TRP A 344 16.75 5.04 12.55
N LEU A 345 17.66 4.50 13.36
CA LEU A 345 18.37 5.27 14.40
C LEU A 345 19.20 6.44 13.82
N ASP A 346 19.69 6.31 12.58
CA ASP A 346 20.43 7.34 11.85
C ASP A 346 19.51 8.29 11.05
N HIS A 347 18.22 8.32 11.33
CA HIS A 347 17.24 9.15 10.62
C HIS A 347 17.14 8.89 9.10
N GLY A 348 17.52 7.69 8.64
CA GLY A 348 17.51 7.32 7.22
C GLY A 348 16.13 7.14 6.60
N TYR A 349 15.06 7.24 7.40
CA TYR A 349 13.66 7.09 6.99
C TYR A 349 12.79 8.29 7.39
N GLU A 350 13.31 9.49 7.18
CA GLU A 350 12.54 10.71 7.44
C GLU A 350 11.25 10.76 6.60
N PHE A 351 10.26 11.54 7.08
CA PHE A 351 9.02 11.71 6.34
C PHE A 351 9.22 12.63 5.12
N ASP A 352 8.41 12.41 4.08
CA ASP A 352 8.35 13.30 2.93
C ASP A 352 7.24 14.35 3.16
N PRO A 353 7.55 15.65 3.10
CA PRO A 353 6.53 16.71 3.23
C PRO A 353 5.40 16.65 2.21
N ALA A 354 5.54 15.86 1.14
CA ALA A 354 4.47 15.62 0.18
C ALA A 354 3.35 14.70 0.72
N CYS A 355 3.61 13.95 1.81
CA CYS A 355 2.59 13.22 2.55
C CYS A 355 1.77 14.21 3.39
N LEU A 356 0.55 14.52 2.97
CA LEU A 356 -0.30 15.56 3.58
C LEU A 356 -1.33 15.00 4.55
N THR A 357 -1.67 13.72 4.46
CA THR A 357 -2.72 13.05 5.24
C THR A 357 -2.18 12.51 6.56
N ASP A 358 -1.88 13.42 7.49
CA ASP A 358 -1.24 13.09 8.78
C ASP A 358 -2.18 13.32 9.98
#